data_8eecb234d539768ed8cbbb228b0b87e5
#
_entry.id   8eecb234d539768ed8cbbb228b0b87e5
#
_cell.length_a   1.000
_cell.length_b   1.000
_cell.length_c   1.000
_cell.angle_alpha   90.00
_cell.angle_beta   90.00
_cell.angle_gamma   90.00
#
_symmetry.space_group_name_H-M   'P 1'
#
loop_
_entity.id
_entity.type
_entity.pdbx_description
1 polymer ?
#
loop_
_entity_poly.entity_id
_entity_poly.type
_entity_poly.pdbx_seq_one_letter_code
_entity_poly.pdbx_strand_id
1 'polypeptide(L)'
;MKKIFILGASGSIGKNALSVIDSNKEKFELAGISVNRNVEKANQIIRKYNPKYILINDKSAKVNILKTKNTVICEENKELSDIFNSNDVDIIISAISGFAGIKSTFQAAKSGKKVLLANKESIVAGGSLLMKTISDNNTELIPIDSEHNAIFQCLPESRSTEDVKQIVITASGGPFHGKNIDELNNIGVQDALNHPNWEMGAKISIDSATLVNKCLELIEACYLFDMDESFFELVIHPESIIHSIVTFNDGSSICQMSNPDMRVPLANAMSYDKRLSIPFQPIDFNNLELNFDSFPNDRAEIVQLAREAAREDSAKGIYFNAANEVAVENFLKNKISFRQIYEVILRTFDIKEMSKLSSIEDIFKIDQEARNISNIVIKSLT
;
A
#
# COMPACT_ATOMS: atom_id res chain seq x y z
N MET A 1 1.49 -0.06 27.72
CA MET A 1 1.64 0.60 26.40
C MET A 1 1.89 -0.47 25.35
N LYS A 2 1.29 -0.36 24.17
CA LYS A 2 1.58 -1.26 23.04
C LYS A 2 2.87 -0.82 22.36
N LYS A 3 3.75 -1.76 22.08
CA LYS A 3 5.07 -1.55 21.48
C LYS A 3 5.00 -1.69 19.97
N ILE A 4 5.41 -0.65 19.25
CA ILE A 4 5.25 -0.56 17.79
C ILE A 4 6.61 -0.65 17.08
N PHE A 5 6.70 -1.49 16.06
CA PHE A 5 7.81 -1.51 15.11
C PHE A 5 7.36 -0.95 13.76
N ILE A 6 8.06 0.05 13.23
CA ILE A 6 7.71 0.67 11.93
C ILE A 6 8.74 0.27 10.88
N LEU A 7 8.30 -0.54 9.92
CA LEU A 7 9.04 -0.82 8.68
C LEU A 7 8.83 0.35 7.72
N GLY A 8 9.91 1.04 7.31
CA GLY A 8 9.84 2.21 6.45
C GLY A 8 9.55 3.53 7.16
N ALA A 9 10.07 3.72 8.37
CA ALA A 9 9.78 4.86 9.25
C ALA A 9 10.10 6.26 8.66
N SER A 10 10.97 6.36 7.67
CA SER A 10 11.32 7.62 7.01
C SER A 10 10.33 8.03 5.90
N GLY A 11 9.46 7.13 5.45
CA GLY A 11 8.44 7.37 4.43
C GLY A 11 7.24 8.18 4.92
N SER A 12 6.27 8.45 4.04
CA SER A 12 5.04 9.19 4.36
C SER A 12 4.23 8.50 5.46
N ILE A 13 3.94 7.21 5.31
CA ILE A 13 3.20 6.43 6.30
C ILE A 13 3.95 6.39 7.64
N GLY A 14 5.27 6.18 7.62
CA GLY A 14 6.07 6.19 8.85
C GLY A 14 5.98 7.52 9.61
N LYS A 15 6.01 8.66 8.91
CA LYS A 15 5.83 9.99 9.52
C LYS A 15 4.44 10.15 10.14
N ASN A 16 3.39 9.71 9.45
CA ASN A 16 2.02 9.77 9.95
C ASN A 16 1.83 8.85 11.16
N ALA A 17 2.41 7.65 11.15
CA ALA A 17 2.40 6.73 12.29
C ALA A 17 3.07 7.34 13.53
N LEU A 18 4.23 7.99 13.36
CA LEU A 18 4.90 8.70 14.43
C LEU A 18 4.06 9.86 14.99
N SER A 19 3.30 10.57 14.13
CA SER A 19 2.36 11.61 14.55
C SER A 19 1.21 11.06 15.40
N VAL A 20 0.65 9.89 15.04
CA VAL A 20 -0.38 9.21 15.83
C VAL A 20 0.18 8.76 17.18
N ILE A 21 1.41 8.22 17.21
CA ILE A 21 2.11 7.86 18.46
C ILE A 21 2.29 9.09 19.34
N ASP A 22 2.73 10.22 18.76
CA ASP A 22 2.92 11.48 19.53
C ASP A 22 1.64 11.98 20.19
N SER A 23 0.50 11.79 19.52
CA SER A 23 -0.81 12.18 20.05
C SER A 23 -1.37 11.21 21.12
N ASN A 24 -0.76 10.01 21.27
CA ASN A 24 -1.25 8.94 22.14
C ASN A 24 -0.09 8.25 22.90
N LYS A 25 0.83 9.02 23.45
CA LYS A 25 2.05 8.51 24.11
C LYS A 25 1.78 7.62 25.32
N GLU A 26 0.62 7.77 25.95
CA GLU A 26 0.20 6.93 27.07
C GLU A 26 -0.23 5.51 26.65
N LYS A 27 -0.50 5.31 25.33
CA LYS A 27 -0.94 4.03 24.76
C LYS A 27 0.15 3.30 24.02
N PHE A 28 1.05 4.05 23.37
CA PHE A 28 2.02 3.51 22.41
C PHE A 28 3.46 3.91 22.75
N GLU A 29 4.36 2.96 22.47
CA GLU A 29 5.81 3.12 22.56
C GLU A 29 6.44 2.70 21.24
N LEU A 30 7.41 3.44 20.72
CA LEU A 30 8.16 3.07 19.54
C LEU A 30 9.28 2.10 19.91
N ALA A 31 9.08 0.81 19.66
CA ALA A 31 10.05 -0.25 19.95
C ALA A 31 11.18 -0.32 18.91
N GLY A 32 10.85 -0.09 17.63
CA GLY A 32 11.85 -0.18 16.58
C GLY A 32 11.45 0.49 15.28
N ILE A 33 12.45 0.71 14.44
CA ILE A 33 12.27 1.28 13.09
C ILE A 33 13.13 0.56 12.06
N SER A 34 12.66 0.55 10.81
CA SER A 34 13.54 0.31 9.67
C SER A 34 13.59 1.54 8.77
N VAL A 35 14.77 1.80 8.22
CA VAL A 35 15.01 2.79 7.16
C VAL A 35 15.93 2.21 6.09
N ASN A 36 15.87 2.74 4.87
CA ASN A 36 16.81 2.33 3.82
C ASN A 36 18.14 3.10 3.95
N ARG A 37 18.19 4.36 3.50
CA ARG A 37 19.41 5.19 3.42
C ARG A 37 19.30 6.48 4.24
N ASN A 38 18.12 6.89 4.64
CA ASN A 38 17.89 8.19 5.26
C ASN A 38 18.33 8.21 6.72
N VAL A 39 19.65 8.29 6.92
CA VAL A 39 20.29 8.32 8.24
C VAL A 39 19.90 9.54 9.05
N GLU A 40 19.77 10.70 8.40
CA GLU A 40 19.40 11.94 9.09
C GLU A 40 18.02 11.80 9.73
N LYS A 41 17.05 11.31 8.95
CA LYS A 41 15.69 11.08 9.47
C LYS A 41 15.66 10.00 10.55
N ALA A 42 16.43 8.92 10.37
CA ALA A 42 16.58 7.89 11.40
C ALA A 42 17.13 8.49 12.72
N ASN A 43 18.19 9.30 12.64
CA ASN A 43 18.77 9.94 13.81
C ASN A 43 17.82 10.93 14.51
N GLN A 44 16.98 11.64 13.76
CA GLN A 44 15.90 12.47 14.33
C GLN A 44 14.91 11.63 15.14
N ILE A 45 14.47 10.48 14.57
CA ILE A 45 13.56 9.54 15.23
C ILE A 45 14.23 8.96 16.48
N ILE A 46 15.49 8.53 16.38
CA ILE A 46 16.25 7.97 17.51
C ILE A 46 16.34 8.96 18.67
N ARG A 47 16.68 10.23 18.40
CA ARG A 47 16.77 11.27 19.44
C ARG A 47 15.44 11.51 20.13
N LYS A 48 14.33 11.44 19.39
CA LYS A 48 13.01 11.78 19.93
C LYS A 48 12.34 10.64 20.66
N TYR A 49 12.44 9.40 20.12
CA TYR A 49 11.67 8.25 20.62
C TYR A 49 12.54 7.21 21.31
N ASN A 50 13.86 7.26 21.13
CA ASN A 50 14.82 6.31 21.70
C ASN A 50 14.43 4.82 21.48
N PRO A 51 14.08 4.40 20.23
CA PRO A 51 13.67 3.03 19.96
C PRO A 51 14.80 2.04 20.28
N LYS A 52 14.43 0.86 20.76
CA LYS A 52 15.37 -0.22 21.08
C LYS A 52 16.01 -0.81 19.83
N TYR A 53 15.23 -0.99 18.75
CA TYR A 53 15.67 -1.68 17.54
C TYR A 53 15.76 -0.74 16.33
N ILE A 54 16.86 -0.81 15.60
CA ILE A 54 17.07 -0.02 14.40
C ILE A 54 17.61 -0.91 13.30
N LEU A 55 16.84 -1.07 12.22
CA LEU A 55 17.28 -1.74 11.01
C LEU A 55 17.61 -0.71 9.92
N ILE A 56 18.79 -0.84 9.32
CA ILE A 56 19.21 -0.04 8.17
C ILE A 56 19.58 -0.99 7.05
N ASN A 57 18.84 -0.88 5.93
CA ASN A 57 19.05 -1.80 4.81
C ASN A 57 20.34 -1.50 4.05
N ASP A 58 20.71 -0.22 3.89
CA ASP A 58 21.96 0.16 3.24
C ASP A 58 23.14 0.06 4.24
N LYS A 59 24.02 -0.92 3.98
CA LYS A 59 25.18 -1.18 4.84
C LYS A 59 26.13 0.03 4.95
N SER A 60 26.25 0.84 3.89
CA SER A 60 27.10 2.02 3.89
C SER A 60 26.57 3.14 4.79
N ALA A 61 25.27 3.20 4.96
CA ALA A 61 24.59 4.20 5.80
C ALA A 61 24.72 3.91 7.31
N LYS A 62 25.00 2.66 7.72
CA LYS A 62 25.08 2.25 9.13
C LYS A 62 26.13 3.00 9.94
N VAL A 63 27.21 3.43 9.31
CA VAL A 63 28.35 4.09 10.00
C VAL A 63 27.94 5.39 10.69
N ASN A 64 26.95 6.10 10.15
CA ASN A 64 26.51 7.41 10.61
C ASN A 64 25.26 7.38 11.53
N ILE A 65 24.83 6.19 11.98
CA ILE A 65 23.68 6.04 12.86
C ILE A 65 24.05 6.36 14.30
N LEU A 66 23.17 7.16 14.94
CA LEU A 66 23.25 7.47 16.34
C LEU A 66 23.02 6.20 17.17
N LYS A 67 23.98 5.88 18.04
CA LYS A 67 23.87 4.79 18.99
C LYS A 67 23.54 5.35 20.39
N THR A 68 22.47 4.89 20.98
CA THR A 68 22.15 5.13 22.38
C THR A 68 22.56 3.90 23.22
N LYS A 69 22.56 4.01 24.55
CA LYS A 69 22.94 2.87 25.41
C LYS A 69 22.08 1.61 25.21
N ASN A 70 20.83 1.78 24.77
CA ASN A 70 19.86 0.70 24.65
C ASN A 70 19.61 0.31 23.17
N THR A 71 20.26 0.96 22.20
CA THR A 71 20.01 0.73 20.78
C THR A 71 20.69 -0.54 20.29
N VAL A 72 19.92 -1.46 19.74
CA VAL A 72 20.37 -2.63 18.98
C VAL A 72 20.26 -2.31 17.51
N ILE A 73 21.39 -2.29 16.79
CA ILE A 73 21.40 -2.14 15.33
C ILE A 73 21.28 -3.53 14.73
N CYS A 74 20.15 -3.77 14.08
CA CYS A 74 19.87 -5.04 13.40
C CYS A 74 20.64 -5.10 12.06
N GLU A 75 21.26 -6.23 11.80
CA GLU A 75 22.12 -6.36 10.63
C GLU A 75 21.45 -7.09 9.47
N GLU A 76 20.51 -8.00 9.75
CA GLU A 76 19.87 -8.83 8.75
C GLU A 76 18.38 -9.10 9.03
N ASN A 77 17.68 -9.51 7.98
CA ASN A 77 16.26 -9.91 8.07
C ASN A 77 16.02 -11.10 9.03
N LYS A 78 17.02 -11.91 9.35
CA LYS A 78 16.86 -13.01 10.32
C LYS A 78 16.59 -12.48 11.71
N GLU A 79 17.28 -11.41 12.10
CA GLU A 79 17.05 -10.74 13.39
C GLU A 79 15.66 -10.11 13.51
N LEU A 80 15.06 -9.66 12.36
CA LEU A 80 13.67 -9.17 12.37
C LEU A 80 12.68 -10.22 12.81
N SER A 81 12.85 -11.48 12.39
CA SER A 81 11.98 -12.57 12.82
C SER A 81 12.03 -12.77 14.33
N ASP A 82 13.23 -12.75 14.91
CA ASP A 82 13.42 -12.91 16.36
C ASP A 82 12.82 -11.72 17.13
N ILE A 83 12.97 -10.50 16.60
CA ILE A 83 12.40 -9.28 17.22
C ILE A 83 10.88 -9.32 17.15
N PHE A 84 10.29 -9.68 16.00
CA PHE A 84 8.84 -9.73 15.84
C PHE A 84 8.19 -10.81 16.70
N ASN A 85 8.86 -11.93 16.91
CA ASN A 85 8.40 -13.00 17.79
C ASN A 85 8.60 -12.70 19.29
N SER A 86 9.37 -11.66 19.64
CA SER A 86 9.64 -11.30 21.02
C SER A 86 8.46 -10.56 21.68
N ASN A 87 8.54 -10.41 23.01
CA ASN A 87 7.61 -9.58 23.79
C ASN A 87 7.92 -8.07 23.69
N ASP A 88 8.87 -7.68 22.85
CA ASP A 88 9.25 -6.29 22.65
C ASP A 88 8.46 -5.61 21.51
N VAL A 89 7.61 -6.35 20.82
CA VAL A 89 6.77 -5.85 19.72
C VAL A 89 5.36 -6.39 19.87
N ASP A 90 4.36 -5.52 19.83
CA ASP A 90 2.93 -5.87 19.81
C ASP A 90 2.30 -5.60 18.44
N ILE A 91 2.76 -4.53 17.77
CA ILE A 91 2.21 -4.03 16.50
C ILE A 91 3.36 -3.81 15.52
N ILE A 92 3.20 -4.27 14.30
CA ILE A 92 4.14 -4.05 13.20
C ILE A 92 3.45 -3.23 12.11
N ILE A 93 4.00 -2.08 11.77
CA ILE A 93 3.53 -1.27 10.65
C ILE A 93 4.40 -1.59 9.43
N SER A 94 3.84 -2.25 8.42
CA SER A 94 4.52 -2.58 7.17
C SER A 94 4.30 -1.48 6.14
N ALA A 95 5.27 -0.56 6.01
CA ALA A 95 5.19 0.62 5.17
C ALA A 95 6.43 0.86 4.27
N ILE A 96 7.14 -0.21 3.95
CA ILE A 96 8.18 -0.17 2.91
C ILE A 96 7.49 -0.23 1.55
N SER A 97 7.63 0.80 0.73
CA SER A 97 6.97 0.91 -0.57
C SER A 97 7.55 -0.08 -1.59
N GLY A 98 6.68 -0.60 -2.46
CA GLY A 98 7.05 -1.48 -3.57
C GLY A 98 7.40 -2.90 -3.15
N PHE A 99 7.86 -3.68 -4.12
CA PHE A 99 8.27 -5.09 -3.94
C PHE A 99 9.36 -5.28 -2.88
N ALA A 100 10.18 -4.25 -2.64
CA ALA A 100 11.23 -4.28 -1.61
C ALA A 100 10.71 -4.59 -0.19
N GLY A 101 9.44 -4.32 0.08
CA GLY A 101 8.80 -4.58 1.37
C GLY A 101 8.34 -6.04 1.57
N ILE A 102 8.26 -6.84 0.51
CA ILE A 102 7.60 -8.16 0.56
C ILE A 102 8.23 -9.11 1.59
N LYS A 103 9.57 -9.17 1.63
CA LYS A 103 10.27 -10.06 2.56
C LYS A 103 9.98 -9.74 4.01
N SER A 104 10.01 -8.47 4.39
CA SER A 104 9.71 -8.02 5.76
C SER A 104 8.22 -8.14 6.08
N THR A 105 7.32 -8.00 5.10
CA THR A 105 5.89 -8.26 5.27
C THR A 105 5.62 -9.73 5.56
N PHE A 106 6.26 -10.67 4.84
CA PHE A 106 6.15 -12.10 5.16
C PHE A 106 6.71 -12.46 6.55
N GLN A 107 7.78 -11.78 6.99
CA GLN A 107 8.28 -11.96 8.36
C GLN A 107 7.29 -11.44 9.40
N ALA A 108 6.66 -10.30 9.15
CA ALA A 108 5.60 -9.77 9.99
C ALA A 108 4.39 -10.72 10.00
N ALA A 109 4.00 -11.27 8.85
CA ALA A 109 2.91 -12.25 8.72
C ALA A 109 3.14 -13.53 9.53
N LYS A 110 4.41 -13.94 9.72
CA LYS A 110 4.78 -15.14 10.52
C LYS A 110 4.83 -14.88 12.03
N SER A 111 4.63 -13.66 12.48
CA SER A 111 4.88 -13.30 13.90
C SER A 111 3.71 -13.55 14.84
N GLY A 112 2.49 -13.77 14.32
CA GLY A 112 1.27 -13.84 15.16
C GLY A 112 0.92 -12.53 15.84
N LYS A 113 1.50 -11.39 15.39
CA LYS A 113 1.25 -10.06 15.93
C LYS A 113 0.20 -9.32 15.13
N LYS A 114 -0.20 -8.14 15.62
CA LYS A 114 -1.01 -7.20 14.83
C LYS A 114 -0.12 -6.56 13.77
N VAL A 115 -0.45 -6.76 12.50
CA VAL A 115 0.24 -6.19 11.32
C VAL A 115 -0.65 -5.16 10.66
N LEU A 116 -0.20 -3.92 10.63
CA LEU A 116 -0.85 -2.82 9.95
C LEU A 116 -0.19 -2.68 8.58
N LEU A 117 -0.91 -2.98 7.51
CA LEU A 117 -0.36 -3.09 6.17
C LEU A 117 -0.66 -1.86 5.34
N ALA A 118 0.39 -1.16 4.91
CA ALA A 118 0.36 -0.08 3.93
C ALA A 118 1.04 -0.46 2.60
N ASN A 119 1.76 -1.59 2.57
CA ASN A 119 2.45 -2.08 1.38
C ASN A 119 1.53 -3.00 0.58
N LYS A 120 0.71 -2.41 -0.29
CA LYS A 120 -0.23 -3.14 -1.16
C LYS A 120 0.47 -4.10 -2.12
N GLU A 121 1.68 -3.74 -2.56
CA GLU A 121 2.48 -4.54 -3.48
C GLU A 121 2.83 -5.92 -2.88
N SER A 122 2.94 -6.00 -1.55
CA SER A 122 3.14 -7.29 -0.87
C SER A 122 1.93 -8.22 -0.95
N ILE A 123 0.69 -7.69 -0.92
CA ILE A 123 -0.51 -8.51 -1.14
C ILE A 123 -0.65 -8.85 -2.61
N VAL A 124 -0.51 -7.87 -3.51
CA VAL A 124 -0.62 -8.09 -4.97
C VAL A 124 0.36 -9.15 -5.46
N ALA A 125 1.59 -9.14 -4.96
CA ALA A 125 2.61 -10.12 -5.35
C ALA A 125 2.58 -11.40 -4.49
N GLY A 126 2.17 -11.31 -3.23
CA GLY A 126 2.13 -12.45 -2.30
C GLY A 126 0.88 -13.30 -2.41
N GLY A 127 -0.24 -12.69 -2.85
CA GLY A 127 -1.51 -13.33 -3.10
C GLY A 127 -1.96 -14.26 -1.95
N SER A 128 -2.51 -15.41 -2.33
CA SER A 128 -2.94 -16.45 -1.39
C SER A 128 -1.82 -16.96 -0.49
N LEU A 129 -0.57 -16.96 -0.96
CA LEU A 129 0.56 -17.42 -0.16
C LEU A 129 0.80 -16.52 1.07
N LEU A 130 0.66 -15.20 0.90
CA LEU A 130 0.75 -14.26 2.03
C LEU A 130 -0.45 -14.40 2.95
N MET A 131 -1.68 -14.47 2.41
CA MET A 131 -2.90 -14.62 3.20
C MET A 131 -2.91 -15.94 3.97
N LYS A 132 -2.45 -17.03 3.36
CA LYS A 132 -2.24 -18.30 4.04
C LYS A 132 -1.22 -18.18 5.17
N THR A 133 -0.10 -17.51 4.95
CA THR A 133 0.92 -17.29 5.99
C THR A 133 0.34 -16.53 7.18
N ILE A 134 -0.50 -15.52 6.94
CA ILE A 134 -1.21 -14.73 7.96
C ILE A 134 -2.14 -15.64 8.76
N SER A 135 -2.96 -16.43 8.08
CA SER A 135 -3.91 -17.36 8.71
C SER A 135 -3.20 -18.45 9.53
N ASP A 136 -2.19 -19.11 8.96
CA ASP A 136 -1.45 -20.21 9.61
C ASP A 136 -0.75 -19.74 10.90
N ASN A 137 -0.43 -18.46 11.03
CA ASN A 137 0.24 -17.90 12.20
C ASN A 137 -0.69 -17.08 13.12
N ASN A 138 -2.00 -17.04 12.86
CA ASN A 138 -2.98 -16.23 13.60
C ASN A 138 -2.56 -14.75 13.68
N THR A 139 -1.96 -14.22 12.63
CA THR A 139 -1.57 -12.82 12.54
C THR A 139 -2.80 -11.97 12.27
N GLU A 140 -3.00 -10.92 13.05
CA GLU A 140 -4.08 -9.97 12.85
C GLU A 140 -3.67 -8.95 11.81
N LEU A 141 -4.22 -9.04 10.58
CA LEU A 141 -3.93 -8.12 9.49
C LEU A 141 -4.98 -7.00 9.42
N ILE A 142 -4.54 -5.74 9.42
CA ILE A 142 -5.41 -4.57 9.27
C ILE A 142 -4.84 -3.66 8.18
N PRO A 143 -5.64 -3.30 7.16
CA PRO A 143 -5.21 -2.40 6.11
C PRO A 143 -5.06 -0.96 6.62
N ILE A 144 -4.03 -0.25 6.12
CA ILE A 144 -3.83 1.18 6.33
C ILE A 144 -4.23 1.99 5.09
N ASP A 145 -4.19 1.38 3.90
CA ASP A 145 -4.64 2.07 2.70
C ASP A 145 -6.02 2.67 2.93
N SER A 146 -6.25 3.93 2.54
CA SER A 146 -7.44 4.68 2.96
C SER A 146 -8.73 4.01 2.53
N GLU A 147 -8.78 3.48 1.32
CA GLU A 147 -9.94 2.81 0.75
C GLU A 147 -10.22 1.47 1.45
N HIS A 148 -9.18 0.67 1.67
CA HIS A 148 -9.33 -0.62 2.35
C HIS A 148 -9.65 -0.46 3.84
N ASN A 149 -9.04 0.53 4.49
CA ASN A 149 -9.39 0.85 5.87
C ASN A 149 -10.82 1.38 5.97
N ALA A 150 -11.32 2.11 4.96
CA ALA A 150 -12.71 2.55 4.88
C ALA A 150 -13.66 1.34 4.77
N ILE A 151 -13.37 0.38 3.89
CA ILE A 151 -14.14 -0.88 3.79
C ILE A 151 -14.14 -1.58 5.15
N PHE A 152 -12.96 -1.75 5.76
CA PHE A 152 -12.80 -2.39 7.07
C PHE A 152 -13.65 -1.71 8.17
N GLN A 153 -13.81 -0.39 8.12
CA GLN A 153 -14.65 0.36 9.06
C GLN A 153 -16.15 0.24 8.77
N CYS A 154 -16.56 0.02 7.52
CA CYS A 154 -17.95 -0.10 7.10
C CYS A 154 -18.51 -1.52 7.32
N LEU A 155 -17.66 -2.54 7.37
CA LEU A 155 -18.07 -3.91 7.65
C LEU A 155 -18.54 -4.06 9.10
N PRO A 156 -19.43 -5.04 9.42
CA PRO A 156 -19.85 -5.33 10.78
C PRO A 156 -18.65 -5.72 11.67
N GLU A 157 -18.84 -5.74 12.98
CA GLU A 157 -17.78 -6.06 13.94
C GLU A 157 -17.16 -7.46 13.71
N SER A 158 -17.97 -8.41 13.23
CA SER A 158 -17.54 -9.76 12.84
C SER A 158 -16.63 -9.77 11.60
N ARG A 159 -16.57 -8.69 10.85
CA ARG A 159 -15.91 -8.58 9.53
C ARG A 159 -16.47 -9.53 8.47
N SER A 160 -17.68 -10.07 8.69
CA SER A 160 -18.36 -10.89 7.70
C SER A 160 -18.67 -10.07 6.44
N THR A 161 -18.48 -10.70 5.28
CA THR A 161 -18.83 -10.17 3.97
C THR A 161 -20.07 -10.86 3.37
N GLU A 162 -20.73 -11.77 4.11
CA GLU A 162 -21.86 -12.55 3.63
C GLU A 162 -23.07 -11.72 3.19
N ASP A 163 -23.29 -10.59 3.86
CA ASP A 163 -24.38 -9.67 3.56
C ASP A 163 -23.98 -8.55 2.60
N VAL A 164 -22.74 -8.54 2.11
CA VAL A 164 -22.25 -7.52 1.20
C VAL A 164 -22.74 -7.80 -0.21
N LYS A 165 -23.41 -6.82 -0.82
CA LYS A 165 -23.86 -6.85 -2.22
C LYS A 165 -22.81 -6.30 -3.16
N GLN A 166 -22.14 -5.22 -2.77
CA GLN A 166 -21.21 -4.48 -3.61
C GLN A 166 -20.29 -3.60 -2.75
N ILE A 167 -19.09 -3.41 -3.20
CA ILE A 167 -18.13 -2.45 -2.63
C ILE A 167 -17.67 -1.49 -3.72
N VAL A 168 -17.79 -0.19 -3.46
CA VAL A 168 -17.26 0.86 -4.34
C VAL A 168 -15.94 1.34 -3.76
N ILE A 169 -14.87 1.21 -4.54
CA ILE A 169 -13.55 1.76 -4.24
C ILE A 169 -13.44 3.10 -4.98
N THR A 170 -13.33 4.20 -4.26
CA THR A 170 -13.23 5.53 -4.84
C THR A 170 -11.80 5.86 -5.27
N ALA A 171 -11.66 6.65 -6.31
CA ALA A 171 -10.39 7.18 -6.79
C ALA A 171 -10.47 8.71 -6.92
N SER A 172 -9.41 9.44 -6.58
CA SER A 172 -9.37 10.90 -6.81
C SER A 172 -9.39 11.31 -8.29
N GLY A 173 -9.09 10.38 -9.20
CA GLY A 173 -8.85 10.69 -10.61
C GLY A 173 -7.43 11.20 -10.91
N GLY A 174 -6.66 11.50 -9.87
CA GLY A 174 -5.29 12.02 -9.99
C GLY A 174 -5.23 13.40 -10.66
N PRO A 175 -4.02 13.87 -11.05
CA PRO A 175 -3.83 15.18 -11.67
C PRO A 175 -4.44 15.31 -13.08
N PHE A 176 -4.86 14.20 -13.68
CA PHE A 176 -5.39 14.16 -15.05
C PHE A 176 -6.87 13.76 -15.11
N HIS A 177 -7.61 13.98 -14.01
CA HIS A 177 -9.05 13.78 -13.99
C HIS A 177 -9.74 14.52 -15.16
N GLY A 178 -10.67 13.84 -15.83
CA GLY A 178 -11.40 14.37 -17.00
C GLY A 178 -10.63 14.37 -18.32
N LYS A 179 -9.36 13.91 -18.34
CA LYS A 179 -8.57 13.81 -19.59
C LYS A 179 -8.54 12.39 -20.13
N ASN A 180 -8.66 12.27 -21.45
CA ASN A 180 -8.45 11.00 -22.13
C ASN A 180 -6.96 10.68 -22.25
N ILE A 181 -6.62 9.37 -22.36
CA ILE A 181 -5.23 8.92 -22.45
C ILE A 181 -4.47 9.50 -23.65
N ASP A 182 -5.16 9.78 -24.75
CA ASP A 182 -4.56 10.37 -25.95
C ASP A 182 -4.15 11.84 -25.75
N GLU A 183 -4.75 12.54 -24.78
CA GLU A 183 -4.36 13.91 -24.41
C GLU A 183 -3.11 13.94 -23.51
N LEU A 184 -2.66 12.78 -23.04
CA LEU A 184 -1.55 12.65 -22.08
C LEU A 184 -0.20 12.34 -22.75
N ASN A 185 -0.07 12.55 -24.06
CA ASN A 185 1.15 12.20 -24.81
C ASN A 185 2.39 12.99 -24.37
N ASN A 186 2.22 14.26 -23.94
CA ASN A 186 3.31 15.17 -23.60
C ASN A 186 3.43 15.45 -22.09
N ILE A 187 2.92 14.55 -21.25
CA ILE A 187 2.97 14.72 -19.80
C ILE A 187 4.40 14.53 -19.30
N GLY A 188 4.90 15.54 -18.59
CA GLY A 188 6.18 15.49 -17.89
C GLY A 188 6.08 14.86 -16.52
N VAL A 189 7.23 14.47 -15.96
CA VAL A 189 7.32 13.88 -14.61
C VAL A 189 6.71 14.79 -13.56
N GLN A 190 6.98 16.12 -13.63
CA GLN A 190 6.49 17.08 -12.65
C GLN A 190 4.96 17.20 -12.68
N ASP A 191 4.36 17.15 -13.87
CA ASP A 191 2.90 17.22 -14.02
C ASP A 191 2.24 16.01 -13.35
N ALA A 192 2.81 14.82 -13.55
CA ALA A 192 2.30 13.58 -12.97
C ALA A 192 2.54 13.45 -11.46
N LEU A 193 3.54 14.14 -10.91
CA LEU A 193 3.80 14.15 -9.47
C LEU A 193 2.90 15.14 -8.70
N ASN A 194 2.27 16.09 -9.37
CA ASN A 194 1.46 17.13 -8.73
C ASN A 194 0.04 16.65 -8.44
N HIS A 195 -0.12 15.83 -7.41
CA HIS A 195 -1.44 15.32 -7.00
C HIS A 195 -2.28 16.42 -6.33
N PRO A 196 -3.59 16.60 -6.69
CA PRO A 196 -4.39 17.70 -6.18
C PRO A 196 -4.69 17.62 -4.67
N ASN A 197 -4.89 16.42 -4.12
CA ASN A 197 -5.41 16.25 -2.75
C ASN A 197 -4.41 15.58 -1.79
N TRP A 198 -3.43 14.82 -2.30
CA TRP A 198 -2.56 13.99 -1.48
C TRP A 198 -1.09 14.37 -1.65
N GLU A 199 -0.38 14.45 -0.53
CA GLU A 199 1.09 14.56 -0.50
C GLU A 199 1.70 13.17 -0.36
N MET A 200 2.20 12.60 -1.46
CA MET A 200 2.61 11.20 -1.54
C MET A 200 4.04 11.04 -2.06
N GLY A 201 4.58 9.82 -1.95
CA GLY A 201 5.84 9.45 -2.57
C GLY A 201 5.73 9.38 -4.11
N ALA A 202 6.86 9.54 -4.81
CA ALA A 202 6.88 9.62 -6.27
C ALA A 202 6.20 8.44 -6.96
N LYS A 203 6.48 7.19 -6.53
CA LYS A 203 5.88 5.99 -7.15
C LYS A 203 4.36 6.02 -7.09
N ILE A 204 3.79 6.21 -5.91
CA ILE A 204 2.33 6.19 -5.73
C ILE A 204 1.65 7.40 -6.37
N SER A 205 2.34 8.55 -6.51
CA SER A 205 1.82 9.70 -7.26
C SER A 205 1.66 9.36 -8.76
N ILE A 206 2.64 8.68 -9.35
CA ILE A 206 2.52 8.21 -10.74
C ILE A 206 1.45 7.13 -10.86
N ASP A 207 1.36 6.19 -9.92
CA ASP A 207 0.30 5.18 -9.92
C ASP A 207 -1.10 5.81 -9.83
N SER A 208 -1.26 6.89 -9.05
CA SER A 208 -2.50 7.65 -8.98
C SER A 208 -2.78 8.38 -10.31
N ALA A 209 -1.77 9.04 -10.89
CA ALA A 209 -1.89 9.75 -12.17
C ALA A 209 -2.29 8.80 -13.32
N THR A 210 -1.81 7.56 -13.31
CA THR A 210 -2.13 6.52 -14.28
C THR A 210 -3.41 5.74 -13.93
N LEU A 211 -3.98 5.92 -12.75
CA LEU A 211 -5.05 5.11 -12.17
C LEU A 211 -4.66 3.63 -11.93
N VAL A 212 -3.40 3.26 -12.15
CA VAL A 212 -2.87 1.91 -11.83
C VAL A 212 -2.92 1.65 -10.31
N ASN A 213 -2.83 2.70 -9.49
CA ASN A 213 -3.02 2.57 -8.05
C ASN A 213 -4.34 1.87 -7.72
N LYS A 214 -5.42 2.25 -8.41
CA LYS A 214 -6.76 1.67 -8.20
C LYS A 214 -6.85 0.23 -8.68
N CYS A 215 -6.09 -0.11 -9.72
CA CYS A 215 -5.95 -1.50 -10.17
C CYS A 215 -5.23 -2.38 -9.11
N LEU A 216 -4.15 -1.87 -8.51
CA LEU A 216 -3.46 -2.55 -7.42
C LEU A 216 -4.38 -2.72 -6.19
N GLU A 217 -5.16 -1.70 -5.88
CA GLU A 217 -6.13 -1.73 -4.78
C GLU A 217 -7.28 -2.71 -5.01
N LEU A 218 -7.76 -2.86 -6.24
CA LEU A 218 -8.73 -3.88 -6.59
C LEU A 218 -8.21 -5.29 -6.30
N ILE A 219 -6.97 -5.59 -6.72
CA ILE A 219 -6.33 -6.89 -6.45
C ILE A 219 -6.16 -7.08 -4.93
N GLU A 220 -5.67 -6.07 -4.23
CA GLU A 220 -5.47 -6.10 -2.79
C GLU A 220 -6.80 -6.36 -2.05
N ALA A 221 -7.89 -5.68 -2.43
CA ALA A 221 -9.20 -5.82 -1.81
C ALA A 221 -9.73 -7.26 -1.92
N CYS A 222 -9.56 -7.91 -3.07
CA CYS A 222 -10.00 -9.29 -3.25
C CYS A 222 -9.34 -10.25 -2.25
N TYR A 223 -8.04 -10.10 -2.00
CA TYR A 223 -7.33 -10.90 -1.01
C TYR A 223 -7.66 -10.52 0.44
N LEU A 224 -7.73 -9.21 0.74
CA LEU A 224 -7.98 -8.73 2.10
C LEU A 224 -9.35 -9.13 2.65
N PHE A 225 -10.35 -9.10 1.79
CA PHE A 225 -11.74 -9.32 2.18
C PHE A 225 -12.26 -10.71 1.75
N ASP A 226 -11.41 -11.53 1.11
CA ASP A 226 -11.76 -12.86 0.57
C ASP A 226 -13.02 -12.81 -0.31
N MET A 227 -13.03 -11.87 -1.27
CA MET A 227 -14.17 -11.60 -2.14
C MET A 227 -13.76 -11.65 -3.62
N ASP A 228 -14.66 -12.16 -4.47
CA ASP A 228 -14.49 -12.14 -5.92
C ASP A 228 -14.44 -10.70 -6.45
N GLU A 229 -13.67 -10.47 -7.51
CA GLU A 229 -13.45 -9.13 -8.08
C GLU A 229 -14.75 -8.49 -8.60
N SER A 230 -15.78 -9.29 -8.91
CA SER A 230 -17.09 -8.80 -9.37
C SER A 230 -17.88 -8.04 -8.29
N PHE A 231 -17.53 -8.17 -7.02
CA PHE A 231 -18.11 -7.38 -5.94
C PHE A 231 -17.59 -5.95 -5.90
N PHE A 232 -16.46 -5.66 -6.58
CA PHE A 232 -15.79 -4.36 -6.51
C PHE A 232 -16.05 -3.52 -7.75
N GLU A 233 -16.55 -2.31 -7.54
CA GLU A 233 -16.69 -1.26 -8.55
C GLU A 233 -15.69 -0.14 -8.29
N LEU A 234 -15.12 0.40 -9.38
CA LEU A 234 -14.20 1.53 -9.34
C LEU A 234 -14.93 2.79 -9.79
N VAL A 235 -14.85 3.85 -9.00
CA VAL A 235 -15.54 5.13 -9.24
C VAL A 235 -14.57 6.27 -9.00
N ILE A 236 -14.65 7.32 -9.82
CA ILE A 236 -13.90 8.56 -9.56
C ILE A 236 -14.70 9.44 -8.60
N HIS A 237 -14.04 9.90 -7.55
CA HIS A 237 -14.55 10.85 -6.54
C HIS A 237 -13.49 11.92 -6.30
N PRO A 238 -13.53 13.02 -7.06
CA PRO A 238 -12.45 14.01 -7.11
C PRO A 238 -12.13 14.63 -5.75
N GLU A 239 -13.13 14.84 -4.90
CA GLU A 239 -12.96 15.46 -3.58
C GLU A 239 -12.19 14.57 -2.60
N SER A 240 -12.14 13.26 -2.84
CA SER A 240 -11.47 12.27 -1.99
C SER A 240 -11.92 12.32 -0.51
N ILE A 241 -13.18 12.68 -0.26
CA ILE A 241 -13.80 12.73 1.07
C ILE A 241 -14.39 11.38 1.47
N ILE A 242 -15.07 10.70 0.53
CA ILE A 242 -15.53 9.32 0.70
C ILE A 242 -14.43 8.40 0.18
N HIS A 243 -13.93 7.52 1.06
CA HIS A 243 -12.83 6.65 0.72
C HIS A 243 -13.29 5.29 0.18
N SER A 244 -14.41 4.75 0.66
CA SER A 244 -15.11 3.60 0.07
C SER A 244 -16.56 3.54 0.56
N ILE A 245 -17.39 2.78 -0.18
CA ILE A 245 -18.80 2.56 0.13
C ILE A 245 -19.06 1.05 0.11
N VAL A 246 -19.71 0.53 1.15
CA VAL A 246 -20.16 -0.86 1.24
C VAL A 246 -21.67 -0.88 1.17
N THR A 247 -22.23 -1.55 0.16
CA THR A 247 -23.67 -1.74 -0.02
C THR A 247 -24.06 -3.16 0.39
N PHE A 248 -25.07 -3.30 1.21
CA PHE A 248 -25.55 -4.57 1.75
C PHE A 248 -26.77 -5.10 0.98
N ASN A 249 -27.12 -6.38 1.23
CA ASN A 249 -28.23 -7.08 0.55
C ASN A 249 -29.61 -6.45 0.82
N ASP A 250 -29.78 -5.70 1.91
CA ASP A 250 -30.99 -4.94 2.21
C ASP A 250 -31.11 -3.61 1.44
N GLY A 251 -30.08 -3.26 0.64
CA GLY A 251 -30.02 -2.03 -0.15
C GLY A 251 -29.43 -0.83 0.62
N SER A 252 -29.08 -0.99 1.89
CA SER A 252 -28.40 0.07 2.63
C SER A 252 -26.94 0.18 2.20
N SER A 253 -26.38 1.41 2.19
CA SER A 253 -24.98 1.68 1.90
C SER A 253 -24.34 2.44 3.05
N ILE A 254 -23.17 1.99 3.49
CA ILE A 254 -22.37 2.64 4.53
C ILE A 254 -21.06 3.11 3.89
N CYS A 255 -20.66 4.35 4.18
CA CYS A 255 -19.40 4.89 3.72
C CYS A 255 -18.58 5.46 4.88
N GLN A 256 -17.26 5.42 4.75
CA GLN A 256 -16.38 6.13 5.64
C GLN A 256 -15.94 7.45 4.96
N MET A 257 -16.04 8.53 5.71
CA MET A 257 -15.71 9.88 5.25
C MET A 257 -14.66 10.52 6.14
N SER A 258 -13.68 11.16 5.53
CA SER A 258 -12.73 12.06 6.21
C SER A 258 -12.05 12.95 5.18
N ASN A 259 -11.48 14.08 5.62
CA ASN A 259 -10.51 14.78 4.78
C ASN A 259 -9.33 13.87 4.46
N PRO A 260 -8.64 14.05 3.32
CA PRO A 260 -7.47 13.28 2.93
C PRO A 260 -6.33 13.40 3.96
N ASP A 261 -6.24 12.44 4.88
CA ASP A 261 -5.25 12.42 5.96
C ASP A 261 -4.95 10.97 6.39
N MET A 262 -3.75 10.50 6.07
CA MET A 262 -3.32 9.14 6.42
C MET A 262 -3.23 8.86 7.93
N ARG A 263 -3.32 9.88 8.79
CA ARG A 263 -3.42 9.67 10.25
C ARG A 263 -4.76 9.05 10.65
N VAL A 264 -5.82 9.28 9.86
CA VAL A 264 -7.16 8.73 10.13
C VAL A 264 -7.17 7.19 10.01
N PRO A 265 -6.81 6.58 8.87
CA PRO A 265 -6.75 5.13 8.77
C PRO A 265 -5.69 4.50 9.70
N LEU A 266 -4.56 5.17 9.92
CA LEU A 266 -3.55 4.72 10.89
C LEU A 266 -4.09 4.70 12.32
N ALA A 267 -4.78 5.76 12.76
CA ALA A 267 -5.36 5.82 14.09
C ALA A 267 -6.43 4.73 14.29
N ASN A 268 -7.25 4.47 13.26
CA ASN A 268 -8.20 3.37 13.29
C ASN A 268 -7.49 2.02 13.37
N ALA A 269 -6.52 1.73 12.50
CA ALA A 269 -5.80 0.47 12.46
C ALA A 269 -5.02 0.17 13.75
N MET A 270 -4.43 1.19 14.39
CA MET A 270 -3.69 1.05 15.64
C MET A 270 -4.60 0.68 16.83
N SER A 271 -5.86 1.12 16.83
CA SER A 271 -6.84 0.87 17.90
C SER A 271 -8.27 0.98 17.35
N TYR A 272 -8.75 -0.06 16.65
CA TYR A 272 -10.07 -0.02 16.02
C TYR A 272 -11.24 -0.24 17.01
N ASP A 273 -10.99 -0.86 18.15
CA ASP A 273 -11.94 -1.03 19.25
C ASP A 273 -12.26 0.29 19.97
N LYS A 274 -11.33 1.24 19.97
CA LYS A 274 -11.48 2.57 20.56
C LYS A 274 -10.86 3.63 19.68
N ARG A 275 -11.66 4.62 19.25
CA ARG A 275 -11.16 5.74 18.46
C ARG A 275 -10.05 6.50 19.19
N LEU A 276 -8.90 6.66 18.52
CA LEU A 276 -7.78 7.46 19.04
C LEU A 276 -8.02 8.95 18.74
N SER A 277 -7.55 9.79 19.64
CA SER A 277 -7.51 11.23 19.38
C SER A 277 -6.30 11.57 18.51
N ILE A 278 -6.53 12.27 17.42
CA ILE A 278 -5.51 12.84 16.54
C ILE A 278 -5.88 14.29 16.22
N PRO A 279 -4.93 15.16 15.94
CA PRO A 279 -5.24 16.47 15.36
C PRO A 279 -5.83 16.28 13.95
N PHE A 280 -7.03 16.76 13.70
CA PHE A 280 -7.68 16.68 12.40
C PHE A 280 -8.47 17.96 12.10
N GLN A 281 -8.75 18.19 10.81
CA GLN A 281 -9.71 19.20 10.39
C GLN A 281 -11.06 18.51 10.17
N PRO A 282 -12.16 18.99 10.79
CA PRO A 282 -13.48 18.45 10.53
C PRO A 282 -13.92 18.75 9.08
N ILE A 283 -14.80 17.91 8.55
CA ILE A 283 -15.46 18.17 7.26
C ILE A 283 -16.45 19.32 7.48
N ASP A 284 -16.40 20.33 6.60
CA ASP A 284 -17.43 21.39 6.55
C ASP A 284 -18.59 20.91 5.69
N PHE A 285 -19.64 20.45 6.32
CA PHE A 285 -20.83 19.93 5.64
C PHE A 285 -21.72 21.03 5.03
N ASN A 286 -21.51 22.31 5.35
CA ASN A 286 -22.40 23.37 4.86
C ASN A 286 -22.20 23.66 3.37
N ASN A 287 -20.97 23.47 2.86
CA ASN A 287 -20.61 23.74 1.47
C ASN A 287 -20.00 22.50 0.79
N LEU A 288 -20.32 21.32 1.30
CA LEU A 288 -19.77 20.08 0.77
C LEU A 288 -20.53 19.65 -0.49
N GLU A 289 -19.79 19.53 -1.59
CA GLU A 289 -20.23 18.84 -2.80
C GLU A 289 -19.49 17.52 -2.90
N LEU A 290 -20.22 16.46 -3.27
CA LEU A 290 -19.67 15.12 -3.45
C LEU A 290 -20.04 14.66 -4.85
N ASN A 291 -19.05 14.56 -5.71
CA ASN A 291 -19.24 14.16 -7.09
C ASN A 291 -18.68 12.74 -7.31
N PHE A 292 -19.36 12.00 -8.17
CA PHE A 292 -18.99 10.66 -8.56
C PHE A 292 -19.07 10.52 -10.07
N ASP A 293 -17.95 10.23 -10.70
CA ASP A 293 -17.86 10.01 -12.14
C ASP A 293 -17.53 8.55 -12.44
N SER A 294 -17.94 8.08 -13.59
CA SER A 294 -17.56 6.75 -14.06
C SER A 294 -16.04 6.64 -14.20
N PHE A 295 -15.51 5.46 -13.91
CA PHE A 295 -14.10 5.19 -14.20
C PHE A 295 -13.82 5.29 -15.70
N PRO A 296 -12.71 5.93 -16.16
CA PRO A 296 -12.48 6.23 -17.58
C PRO A 296 -12.40 4.96 -18.44
N ASN A 297 -13.23 4.90 -19.49
CA ASN A 297 -13.30 3.74 -20.38
C ASN A 297 -12.00 3.46 -21.15
N ASP A 298 -11.18 4.47 -21.40
CA ASP A 298 -9.89 4.35 -22.05
C ASP A 298 -8.79 3.72 -21.17
N ARG A 299 -9.12 3.42 -19.90
CA ARG A 299 -8.32 2.61 -18.95
C ARG A 299 -8.90 1.20 -18.77
N ALA A 300 -9.94 0.82 -19.52
CA ALA A 300 -10.64 -0.47 -19.34
C ALA A 300 -9.70 -1.67 -19.50
N GLU A 301 -8.75 -1.63 -20.42
CA GLU A 301 -7.77 -2.71 -20.63
C GLU A 301 -6.95 -3.00 -19.37
N ILE A 302 -6.41 -1.97 -18.73
CA ILE A 302 -5.57 -2.16 -17.54
C ILE A 302 -6.40 -2.60 -16.33
N VAL A 303 -7.65 -2.14 -16.23
CA VAL A 303 -8.60 -2.61 -15.21
C VAL A 303 -8.93 -4.09 -15.45
N GLN A 304 -9.11 -4.50 -16.71
CA GLN A 304 -9.35 -5.90 -17.04
C GLN A 304 -8.17 -6.79 -16.63
N LEU A 305 -6.91 -6.36 -16.84
CA LEU A 305 -5.74 -7.10 -16.38
C LEU A 305 -5.71 -7.24 -14.86
N ALA A 306 -6.09 -6.17 -14.13
CA ALA A 306 -6.16 -6.22 -12.67
C ALA A 306 -7.24 -7.21 -12.19
N ARG A 307 -8.42 -7.23 -12.85
CA ARG A 307 -9.48 -8.22 -12.57
C ARG A 307 -9.01 -9.64 -12.85
N GLU A 308 -8.29 -9.88 -13.94
CA GLU A 308 -7.70 -11.18 -14.24
C GLU A 308 -6.67 -11.59 -13.17
N ALA A 309 -5.82 -10.66 -12.75
CA ALA A 309 -4.85 -10.92 -11.69
C ALA A 309 -5.49 -11.24 -10.34
N ALA A 310 -6.67 -10.68 -10.07
CA ALA A 310 -7.42 -10.92 -8.84
C ALA A 310 -8.18 -12.26 -8.84
N ARG A 311 -8.71 -12.69 -10.02
CA ARG A 311 -9.45 -13.96 -10.16
C ARG A 311 -8.57 -15.19 -10.04
N GLU A 312 -7.36 -15.10 -10.55
CA GLU A 312 -6.46 -16.24 -10.64
C GLU A 312 -5.43 -16.17 -9.53
N ASP A 313 -5.44 -17.14 -8.66
CA ASP A 313 -4.37 -17.34 -7.67
C ASP A 313 -3.08 -17.76 -8.38
N SER A 314 -2.49 -16.83 -9.09
CA SER A 314 -1.41 -17.04 -10.04
C SER A 314 -0.33 -15.96 -9.93
N ALA A 315 0.71 -16.14 -10.73
CA ALA A 315 1.79 -15.16 -10.88
C ALA A 315 1.36 -13.81 -11.51
N LYS A 316 0.10 -13.66 -11.99
CA LYS A 316 -0.38 -12.45 -12.69
C LYS A 316 -0.20 -11.18 -11.87
N GLY A 317 -0.52 -11.21 -10.58
CA GLY A 317 -0.28 -10.07 -9.69
C GLY A 317 1.19 -9.65 -9.61
N ILE A 318 2.11 -10.61 -9.65
CA ILE A 318 3.56 -10.34 -9.64
C ILE A 318 3.97 -9.65 -10.94
N TYR A 319 3.51 -10.15 -12.10
CA TYR A 319 3.79 -9.53 -13.40
C TYR A 319 3.23 -8.11 -13.47
N PHE A 320 1.98 -7.91 -13.03
CA PHE A 320 1.34 -6.60 -13.02
C PHE A 320 2.15 -5.60 -12.16
N ASN A 321 2.49 -5.98 -10.94
CA ASN A 321 3.25 -5.12 -10.04
C ASN A 321 4.66 -4.84 -10.57
N ALA A 322 5.40 -5.86 -11.01
CA ALA A 322 6.76 -5.71 -11.51
C ALA A 322 6.82 -4.83 -12.76
N ALA A 323 5.88 -5.03 -13.71
CA ALA A 323 5.79 -4.22 -14.91
C ALA A 323 5.52 -2.75 -14.57
N ASN A 324 4.56 -2.49 -13.67
CA ASN A 324 4.26 -1.15 -13.20
C ASN A 324 5.49 -0.49 -12.53
N GLU A 325 6.17 -1.17 -11.60
CA GLU A 325 7.33 -0.60 -10.92
C GLU A 325 8.46 -0.26 -11.91
N VAL A 326 8.75 -1.15 -12.87
CA VAL A 326 9.77 -0.91 -13.88
C VAL A 326 9.38 0.24 -14.81
N ALA A 327 8.12 0.31 -15.23
CA ALA A 327 7.64 1.39 -16.08
C ALA A 327 7.70 2.74 -15.36
N VAL A 328 7.18 2.82 -14.14
CA VAL A 328 7.22 4.05 -13.32
C VAL A 328 8.66 4.52 -13.07
N GLU A 329 9.59 3.61 -12.74
CA GLU A 329 10.99 3.95 -12.54
C GLU A 329 11.62 4.56 -13.82
N ASN A 330 11.32 3.98 -14.99
CA ASN A 330 11.85 4.50 -16.26
C ASN A 330 11.18 5.80 -16.70
N PHE A 331 9.90 6.00 -16.42
CA PHE A 331 9.23 7.28 -16.61
C PHE A 331 9.85 8.38 -15.73
N LEU A 332 10.04 8.12 -14.43
CA LEU A 332 10.68 9.06 -13.51
C LEU A 332 12.12 9.45 -13.94
N LYS A 333 12.78 8.58 -14.71
CA LYS A 333 14.11 8.83 -15.31
C LYS A 333 14.02 9.46 -16.72
N ASN A 334 12.84 9.83 -17.19
CA ASN A 334 12.57 10.37 -18.53
C ASN A 334 13.04 9.46 -19.68
N LYS A 335 13.00 8.13 -19.48
CA LYS A 335 13.37 7.15 -20.52
C LYS A 335 12.18 6.69 -21.36
N ILE A 336 10.98 6.76 -20.82
CA ILE A 336 9.72 6.47 -21.50
C ILE A 336 8.72 7.59 -21.25
N SER A 337 7.71 7.73 -22.12
CA SER A 337 6.61 8.67 -21.94
C SER A 337 5.59 8.16 -20.93
N PHE A 338 4.70 9.06 -20.47
CA PHE A 338 3.62 8.71 -19.56
C PHE A 338 2.72 7.59 -20.12
N ARG A 339 2.34 7.69 -21.40
CA ARG A 339 1.52 6.68 -22.09
C ARG A 339 2.22 5.34 -22.20
N GLN A 340 3.54 5.31 -22.39
CA GLN A 340 4.30 4.06 -22.45
C GLN A 340 4.30 3.26 -21.15
N ILE A 341 3.92 3.87 -20.00
CA ILE A 341 3.72 3.11 -18.75
C ILE A 341 2.65 2.02 -18.97
N TYR A 342 1.51 2.38 -19.56
CA TYR A 342 0.45 1.40 -19.85
C TYR A 342 0.92 0.33 -20.83
N GLU A 343 1.63 0.73 -21.88
CA GLU A 343 2.12 -0.19 -22.91
C GLU A 343 3.11 -1.22 -22.33
N VAL A 344 3.98 -0.81 -21.41
CA VAL A 344 4.88 -1.73 -20.70
C VAL A 344 4.09 -2.73 -19.88
N ILE A 345 3.07 -2.29 -19.14
CA ILE A 345 2.24 -3.19 -18.30
C ILE A 345 1.51 -4.19 -19.19
N LEU A 346 0.80 -3.71 -20.22
CA LEU A 346 0.01 -4.54 -21.14
C LEU A 346 0.87 -5.60 -21.82
N ARG A 347 2.00 -5.22 -22.41
CA ARG A 347 2.89 -6.15 -23.11
C ARG A 347 3.63 -7.12 -22.18
N THR A 348 3.92 -6.72 -20.95
CA THR A 348 4.55 -7.61 -19.97
C THR A 348 3.56 -8.65 -19.46
N PHE A 349 2.28 -8.29 -19.35
CA PHE A 349 1.24 -9.17 -18.84
C PHE A 349 0.78 -10.24 -19.87
N ASP A 350 1.03 -10.05 -21.17
CA ASP A 350 0.62 -10.98 -22.26
C ASP A 350 1.45 -12.27 -22.28
N ILE A 351 1.62 -12.89 -21.11
CA ILE A 351 2.39 -14.12 -20.95
C ILE A 351 1.42 -15.31 -20.79
N LYS A 352 1.66 -16.35 -21.57
CA LYS A 352 0.75 -17.50 -21.69
C LYS A 352 0.91 -18.58 -20.64
N GLU A 353 2.06 -18.69 -19.98
CA GLU A 353 2.31 -19.74 -18.99
C GLU A 353 2.43 -19.15 -17.58
N MET A 354 1.57 -19.61 -16.70
CA MET A 354 1.50 -19.14 -15.33
C MET A 354 1.91 -20.25 -14.35
N SER A 355 3.00 -20.00 -13.65
CA SER A 355 3.46 -20.90 -12.58
C SER A 355 2.58 -20.71 -11.34
N LYS A 356 2.23 -21.83 -10.70
CA LYS A 356 1.57 -21.80 -9.40
C LYS A 356 2.59 -21.43 -8.32
N LEU A 357 2.22 -20.48 -7.46
CA LEU A 357 3.06 -20.04 -6.35
C LEU A 357 3.07 -21.10 -5.24
N SER A 358 4.25 -21.51 -4.80
CA SER A 358 4.42 -22.47 -3.71
C SER A 358 5.32 -21.96 -2.59
N SER A 359 6.15 -20.97 -2.88
CA SER A 359 7.12 -20.43 -1.95
C SER A 359 7.37 -18.92 -2.17
N ILE A 360 7.95 -18.27 -1.18
CA ILE A 360 8.38 -16.87 -1.32
C ILE A 360 9.52 -16.74 -2.36
N GLU A 361 10.32 -17.77 -2.52
CA GLU A 361 11.40 -17.87 -3.50
C GLU A 361 10.83 -17.84 -4.93
N ASP A 362 9.69 -18.48 -5.17
CA ASP A 362 8.98 -18.41 -6.47
C ASP A 362 8.58 -16.98 -6.78
N ILE A 363 8.06 -16.25 -5.79
CA ILE A 363 7.68 -14.84 -5.96
C ILE A 363 8.88 -14.00 -6.42
N PHE A 364 10.05 -14.17 -5.78
CA PHE A 364 11.26 -13.44 -6.16
C PHE A 364 11.76 -13.82 -7.56
N LYS A 365 11.68 -15.10 -7.92
CA LYS A 365 12.07 -15.57 -9.24
C LYS A 365 11.19 -14.99 -10.34
N ILE A 366 9.86 -15.04 -10.12
CA ILE A 366 8.88 -14.53 -11.08
C ILE A 366 8.97 -13.00 -11.20
N ASP A 367 9.12 -12.28 -10.09
CA ASP A 367 9.34 -10.83 -10.12
C ASP A 367 10.57 -10.47 -10.97
N GLN A 368 11.68 -11.18 -10.79
CA GLN A 368 12.89 -10.95 -11.58
C GLN A 368 12.65 -11.22 -13.07
N GLU A 369 11.92 -12.27 -13.40
CA GLU A 369 11.55 -12.60 -14.78
C GLU A 369 10.65 -11.49 -15.38
N ALA A 370 9.62 -11.09 -14.68
CA ALA A 370 8.71 -10.02 -15.12
C ALA A 370 9.47 -8.68 -15.33
N ARG A 371 10.40 -8.33 -14.44
CA ARG A 371 11.27 -7.15 -14.60
C ARG A 371 12.16 -7.24 -15.83
N ASN A 372 12.71 -8.42 -16.11
CA ASN A 372 13.54 -8.63 -17.30
C ASN A 372 12.71 -8.43 -18.58
N ILE A 373 11.50 -9.00 -18.64
CA ILE A 373 10.57 -8.83 -19.77
C ILE A 373 10.19 -7.37 -19.92
N SER A 374 9.79 -6.69 -18.85
CA SER A 374 9.46 -5.26 -18.88
C SER A 374 10.61 -4.41 -19.43
N ASN A 375 11.85 -4.72 -19.06
CA ASN A 375 13.02 -4.02 -19.59
C ASN A 375 13.28 -4.31 -21.08
N ILE A 376 12.93 -5.51 -21.57
CA ILE A 376 12.98 -5.84 -23.01
C ILE A 376 11.90 -5.03 -23.76
N VAL A 377 10.70 -4.97 -23.22
CA VAL A 377 9.60 -4.15 -23.78
C VAL A 377 10.04 -2.68 -23.87
N ILE A 378 10.58 -2.11 -22.80
CA ILE A 378 11.06 -0.72 -22.79
C ILE A 378 12.09 -0.47 -23.90
N LYS A 379 13.06 -1.37 -24.07
CA LYS A 379 14.06 -1.26 -25.15
C LYS A 379 13.46 -1.29 -26.55
N SER A 380 12.29 -1.90 -26.72
CA SER A 380 11.59 -1.92 -28.01
C SER A 380 10.76 -0.66 -28.26
N LEU A 381 10.53 0.17 -27.23
CA LEU A 381 9.76 1.40 -27.26
C LEU A 381 10.64 2.66 -27.40
N THR A 382 11.93 2.54 -27.08
CA THR A 382 12.95 3.61 -27.14
C THR A 382 13.94 3.38 -28.26
#